data_9ff20fbfca5cb8ee6735cac3b5b05708
#
_entry.id   9ff20fbfca5cb8ee6735cac3b5b05708
#
_cell.length_a   1.000
_cell.length_b   1.000
_cell.length_c   1.000
_cell.angle_alpha   90.00
_cell.angle_beta   90.00
_cell.angle_gamma   90.00
#
_symmetry.space_group_name_H-M   'P 1'
#
loop_
_entity.id
_entity.type
_entity.pdbx_description
1 polymer ?
#
loop_
_entity_poly.entity_id
_entity_poly.type
_entity_poly.pdbx_seq_one_letter_code
_entity_poly.pdbx_strand_id
1 'polypeptide(L)'
;MKKAIILIGVLLIPILFIVLNNKNRGKVAADNVIFRDKLSDYGLFKGKIADLVPNDQGVSYELASSLFTDYADKKRVIFLPKGKKIVASDDGLPDFPDGTIIAKSFFYPNIDSLRGPKSVLLETRLLINKGGQWNAATYQWNSAQDEAVLLADSAIVPVSFLDGKGVKRQTHYIIPSRKDCIACHRQVNRILPIGPKIRNLNRVLYRANDTIQQLDYLKHLGILAISPLRKRSLLPSYEDHNQSVERRARAYMEVNCAHCHNPMGTAYMTMLDLRFESPLNETGILLKQAKIIGRMSVLGEMHMPQKGTTILHAEGITLIKDYLNSLK
;
A
#
# COMPACT_ATOMS: atom_id res chain seq x y z
N MET A 1 -1.78 -52.91 -9.24
CA MET A 1 -2.62 -51.91 -9.95
C MET A 1 -3.27 -50.84 -9.03
N LYS A 2 -3.69 -51.15 -7.81
CA LYS A 2 -4.33 -50.17 -6.87
C LYS A 2 -3.44 -49.01 -6.39
N LYS A 3 -2.11 -49.19 -6.27
CA LYS A 3 -1.17 -48.16 -5.80
C LYS A 3 -0.90 -47.03 -6.85
N ALA A 4 -0.98 -47.37 -8.13
CA ALA A 4 -0.76 -46.38 -9.22
C ALA A 4 -1.93 -45.37 -9.35
N ILE A 5 -3.16 -45.82 -9.06
CA ILE A 5 -4.36 -44.97 -9.16
C ILE A 5 -4.38 -43.94 -8.04
N ILE A 6 -3.89 -44.25 -6.83
CA ILE A 6 -3.82 -43.31 -5.70
C ILE A 6 -2.78 -42.20 -5.97
N LEU A 7 -1.63 -42.54 -6.58
CA LEU A 7 -0.60 -41.55 -6.91
C LEU A 7 -1.03 -40.58 -7.98
N ILE A 8 -1.82 -41.04 -8.97
CA ILE A 8 -2.38 -40.18 -10.05
C ILE A 8 -3.46 -39.26 -9.48
N GLY A 9 -4.29 -39.74 -8.54
CA GLY A 9 -5.30 -38.92 -7.87
C GLY A 9 -4.71 -37.76 -7.04
N VAL A 10 -3.62 -38.02 -6.32
CA VAL A 10 -2.95 -37.00 -5.48
C VAL A 10 -2.27 -35.90 -6.34
N LEU A 11 -1.77 -36.24 -7.53
CA LEU A 11 -1.18 -35.25 -8.45
C LEU A 11 -2.23 -34.45 -9.24
N LEU A 12 -3.42 -35.03 -9.50
CA LEU A 12 -4.47 -34.35 -10.24
C LEU A 12 -5.20 -33.27 -9.43
N ILE A 13 -5.31 -33.42 -8.10
CA ILE A 13 -5.97 -32.46 -7.24
C ILE A 13 -5.26 -31.08 -7.24
N PRO A 14 -3.93 -30.99 -7.04
CA PRO A 14 -3.26 -29.68 -7.10
C PRO A 14 -3.25 -29.08 -8.51
N ILE A 15 -3.18 -29.89 -9.57
CA ILE A 15 -3.26 -29.42 -10.94
C ILE A 15 -4.65 -28.86 -11.23
N LEU A 16 -5.71 -29.53 -10.80
CA LEU A 16 -7.09 -29.08 -10.95
C LEU A 16 -7.32 -27.77 -10.16
N PHE A 17 -6.78 -27.67 -8.95
CA PHE A 17 -6.85 -26.45 -8.14
C PHE A 17 -6.12 -25.27 -8.80
N ILE A 18 -4.94 -25.51 -9.39
CA ILE A 18 -4.18 -24.50 -10.15
C ILE A 18 -4.96 -24.07 -11.42
N VAL A 19 -5.54 -25.01 -12.15
CA VAL A 19 -6.31 -24.73 -13.37
C VAL A 19 -7.61 -23.98 -13.05
N LEU A 20 -8.34 -24.36 -12.01
CA LEU A 20 -9.56 -23.69 -11.58
C LEU A 20 -9.26 -22.27 -11.05
N ASN A 21 -8.18 -22.10 -10.29
CA ASN A 21 -7.76 -20.80 -9.80
C ASN A 21 -7.28 -19.89 -10.95
N ASN A 22 -6.69 -20.46 -12.00
CA ASN A 22 -6.24 -19.70 -13.18
C ASN A 22 -7.42 -19.26 -14.08
N LYS A 23 -8.49 -20.07 -14.19
CA LYS A 23 -9.72 -19.68 -14.91
C LYS A 23 -10.43 -18.50 -14.26
N ASN A 24 -10.34 -18.36 -12.94
CA ASN A 24 -10.95 -17.25 -12.19
C ASN A 24 -10.10 -15.96 -12.19
N ARG A 25 -8.91 -15.95 -12.81
CA ARG A 25 -8.04 -14.77 -12.93
C ARG A 25 -8.38 -13.95 -14.19
N GLY A 26 -9.65 -13.62 -14.34
CA GLY A 26 -10.14 -12.77 -15.42
C GLY A 26 -9.52 -11.36 -15.41
N LYS A 27 -9.83 -10.58 -16.45
CA LYS A 27 -9.52 -9.14 -16.44
C LYS A 27 -10.24 -8.48 -15.27
N VAL A 28 -9.61 -7.47 -14.66
CA VAL A 28 -10.31 -6.57 -13.73
C VAL A 28 -11.52 -6.00 -14.46
N ALA A 29 -12.68 -5.97 -13.81
CA ALA A 29 -13.86 -5.37 -14.38
C ALA A 29 -13.58 -3.92 -14.82
N ALA A 30 -14.24 -3.48 -15.88
CA ALA A 30 -14.15 -2.10 -16.33
C ALA A 30 -14.61 -1.13 -15.21
N ASP A 31 -14.09 0.09 -15.23
CA ASP A 31 -14.52 1.10 -14.27
C ASP A 31 -16.03 1.35 -14.40
N ASN A 32 -16.69 1.44 -13.24
CA ASN A 32 -18.06 1.90 -13.13
C ASN A 32 -18.13 3.34 -12.58
N VAL A 33 -16.99 4.05 -12.60
CA VAL A 33 -16.80 5.44 -12.18
C VAL A 33 -16.30 6.26 -13.35
N ILE A 34 -16.92 7.41 -13.60
CA ILE A 34 -16.36 8.45 -14.46
C ILE A 34 -15.53 9.35 -13.56
N PHE A 35 -14.22 9.38 -13.79
CA PHE A 35 -13.30 10.24 -13.04
C PHE A 35 -13.44 11.68 -13.50
N ARG A 36 -13.37 12.62 -12.56
CA ARG A 36 -13.39 14.06 -12.83
C ARG A 36 -12.01 14.51 -13.30
N ASP A 37 -11.96 15.55 -14.13
CA ASP A 37 -10.70 16.03 -14.70
C ASP A 37 -9.79 16.68 -13.65
N LYS A 38 -10.38 17.33 -12.65
CA LYS A 38 -9.68 18.04 -11.58
C LYS A 38 -9.94 17.41 -10.23
N LEU A 39 -8.92 17.41 -9.38
CA LEU A 39 -9.05 16.90 -8.00
C LEU A 39 -10.01 17.81 -7.18
N SER A 40 -9.98 19.12 -7.41
CA SER A 40 -10.87 20.08 -6.76
C SER A 40 -12.35 19.78 -6.99
N ASP A 41 -12.72 19.23 -8.15
CA ASP A 41 -14.12 18.94 -8.50
C ASP A 41 -14.78 17.93 -7.55
N TYR A 42 -13.98 17.11 -6.82
CA TYR A 42 -14.51 16.19 -5.83
C TYR A 42 -14.91 16.84 -4.52
N GLY A 43 -14.46 18.08 -4.25
CA GLY A 43 -14.74 18.78 -3.01
C GLY A 43 -14.21 18.08 -1.74
N LEU A 44 -13.16 17.28 -1.87
CA LEU A 44 -12.60 16.48 -0.78
C LEU A 44 -11.89 17.32 0.28
N PHE A 45 -11.31 18.43 -0.13
CA PHE A 45 -10.48 19.28 0.74
C PHE A 45 -11.08 20.66 0.92
N LYS A 46 -10.92 21.23 2.14
CA LYS A 46 -11.36 22.56 2.51
C LYS A 46 -10.25 23.61 2.28
N GLY A 47 -10.62 24.82 1.99
CA GLY A 47 -9.68 25.93 1.79
C GLY A 47 -8.83 25.74 0.54
N LYS A 48 -7.52 26.03 0.66
CA LYS A 48 -6.57 25.76 -0.43
C LYS A 48 -6.40 24.24 -0.56
N ILE A 49 -6.65 23.71 -1.75
CA ILE A 49 -6.60 22.26 -1.98
C ILE A 49 -5.22 21.67 -1.64
N ALA A 50 -4.13 22.42 -1.81
CA ALA A 50 -2.76 22.02 -1.49
C ALA A 50 -2.51 21.82 0.01
N ASP A 51 -3.32 22.40 0.89
CA ASP A 51 -3.21 22.17 2.34
C ASP A 51 -3.70 20.77 2.73
N LEU A 52 -4.40 20.09 1.81
CA LEU A 52 -4.98 18.77 1.98
C LEU A 52 -5.80 18.63 3.28
N VAL A 53 -6.48 19.70 3.71
CA VAL A 53 -7.36 19.67 4.89
C VAL A 53 -8.66 18.98 4.50
N PRO A 54 -8.99 17.81 5.10
CA PRO A 54 -10.19 17.08 4.71
C PRO A 54 -11.47 17.88 4.96
N ASN A 55 -12.49 17.67 4.13
CA ASN A 55 -13.85 18.11 4.41
C ASN A 55 -14.43 17.30 5.60
N ASP A 56 -15.69 17.59 5.99
CA ASP A 56 -16.34 16.96 7.17
C ASP A 56 -16.60 15.47 7.02
N GLN A 57 -16.48 14.90 5.84
CA GLN A 57 -16.61 13.47 5.57
C GLN A 57 -15.25 12.75 5.60
N GLY A 58 -14.14 13.49 5.67
CA GLY A 58 -12.80 12.97 5.56
C GLY A 58 -12.09 12.83 6.91
N VAL A 59 -11.43 11.70 7.12
CA VAL A 59 -10.59 11.45 8.28
C VAL A 59 -9.19 11.05 7.86
N SER A 60 -8.19 11.79 8.34
CA SER A 60 -6.79 11.43 8.15
C SER A 60 -6.42 10.21 8.98
N TYR A 61 -5.61 9.34 8.40
CA TYR A 61 -5.09 8.15 9.09
C TYR A 61 -3.62 7.92 8.77
N GLU A 62 -2.96 7.23 9.65
CA GLU A 62 -1.57 6.83 9.52
C GLU A 62 -1.43 5.31 9.51
N LEU A 63 -0.28 4.83 9.05
CA LEU A 63 0.07 3.42 9.02
C LEU A 63 1.26 3.17 9.95
N ALA A 64 1.26 2.06 10.68
CA ALA A 64 2.39 1.65 11.51
C ALA A 64 3.63 1.38 10.64
N SER A 65 3.46 0.69 9.51
CA SER A 65 4.47 0.51 8.47
C SER A 65 3.98 1.08 7.15
N SER A 66 4.80 1.90 6.50
CA SER A 66 4.49 2.59 5.25
C SER A 66 5.18 1.96 4.05
N LEU A 67 4.50 1.92 2.90
CA LEU A 67 5.11 1.55 1.62
C LEU A 67 6.24 2.54 1.29
N PHE A 68 7.43 2.03 0.94
CA PHE A 68 8.50 2.84 0.39
C PHE A 68 8.13 3.35 -1.01
N THR A 69 8.39 4.60 -1.28
CA THR A 69 8.20 5.27 -2.58
C THR A 69 9.19 6.41 -2.67
N ASP A 70 10.46 6.08 -2.93
CA ASP A 70 11.56 7.03 -3.16
C ASP A 70 11.67 8.14 -2.10
N TYR A 71 11.46 7.79 -0.81
CA TYR A 71 11.43 8.72 0.34
C TYR A 71 10.34 9.81 0.29
N ALA A 72 9.38 9.74 -0.65
CA ALA A 72 8.26 10.67 -0.63
C ALA A 72 7.39 10.48 0.61
N ASP A 73 7.02 11.57 1.26
CA ASP A 73 6.04 11.61 2.33
C ASP A 73 4.62 11.39 1.80
N LYS A 74 3.72 10.99 2.68
CA LYS A 74 2.36 10.63 2.28
C LYS A 74 1.32 11.13 3.28
N LYS A 75 0.33 11.87 2.78
CA LYS A 75 -0.90 12.15 3.53
C LYS A 75 -2.02 11.25 3.03
N ARG A 76 -2.76 10.64 3.97
CA ARG A 76 -3.83 9.67 3.67
C ARG A 76 -5.11 10.10 4.33
N VAL A 77 -6.19 10.08 3.56
CA VAL A 77 -7.52 10.45 4.04
C VAL A 77 -8.52 9.43 3.53
N ILE A 78 -9.42 9.00 4.40
CA ILE A 78 -10.61 8.21 4.04
C ILE A 78 -11.81 9.13 4.12
N PHE A 79 -12.60 9.21 3.06
CA PHE A 79 -13.86 9.93 3.00
C PHE A 79 -14.99 8.90 2.96
N LEU A 80 -15.92 9.01 3.90
CA LEU A 80 -17.07 8.13 4.01
C LEU A 80 -18.36 8.86 3.69
N PRO A 81 -19.33 8.21 3.04
CA PRO A 81 -20.68 8.74 2.95
C PRO A 81 -21.26 8.99 4.33
N LYS A 82 -22.05 10.04 4.46
CA LYS A 82 -22.65 10.45 5.74
C LYS A 82 -23.37 9.29 6.44
N GLY A 83 -23.04 9.07 7.71
CA GLY A 83 -23.62 8.02 8.55
C GLY A 83 -23.13 6.60 8.25
N LYS A 84 -22.21 6.39 7.29
CA LYS A 84 -21.63 5.09 7.00
C LYS A 84 -20.37 4.84 7.83
N LYS A 85 -20.07 3.56 8.06
CA LYS A 85 -18.91 3.12 8.87
C LYS A 85 -18.12 2.07 8.12
N ILE A 86 -16.83 2.06 8.37
CA ILE A 86 -15.92 0.94 8.03
C ILE A 86 -16.22 -0.19 9.03
N VAL A 87 -16.30 -1.43 8.54
CA VAL A 87 -16.59 -2.61 9.39
C VAL A 87 -15.38 -3.54 9.37
N ALA A 88 -14.88 -3.90 10.54
CA ALA A 88 -13.75 -4.79 10.69
C ALA A 88 -14.14 -6.05 11.48
N SER A 89 -14.00 -7.21 10.84
CA SER A 89 -14.20 -8.53 11.44
C SER A 89 -12.91 -9.14 11.98
N ASP A 90 -11.77 -8.80 11.38
CA ASP A 90 -10.43 -9.32 11.70
C ASP A 90 -9.34 -8.24 11.62
N ASP A 91 -8.07 -8.67 11.56
CA ASP A 91 -6.89 -7.80 11.46
C ASP A 91 -6.51 -7.42 10.02
N GLY A 92 -7.22 -7.95 9.05
CA GLY A 92 -6.99 -7.72 7.63
C GLY A 92 -7.57 -6.41 7.12
N LEU A 93 -7.88 -6.39 5.82
CA LEU A 93 -8.52 -5.27 5.17
C LEU A 93 -10.00 -5.21 5.61
N PRO A 94 -10.45 -4.11 6.21
CA PRO A 94 -11.85 -3.98 6.62
C PRO A 94 -12.78 -3.78 5.41
N ASP A 95 -14.08 -3.96 5.63
CA ASP A 95 -15.11 -3.64 4.66
C ASP A 95 -15.38 -2.13 4.65
N PHE A 96 -15.24 -1.55 3.48
CA PHE A 96 -15.53 -0.14 3.24
C PHE A 96 -16.91 0.00 2.60
N PRO A 97 -17.78 0.90 3.08
CA PRO A 97 -19.09 1.12 2.48
C PRO A 97 -18.98 1.63 1.04
N ASP A 98 -20.01 1.38 0.27
CA ASP A 98 -20.15 1.96 -1.07
C ASP A 98 -20.09 3.49 -1.01
N GLY A 99 -19.46 4.12 -2.00
CA GLY A 99 -19.19 5.55 -2.02
C GLY A 99 -17.96 6.00 -1.22
N THR A 100 -17.21 5.08 -0.60
CA THR A 100 -15.93 5.42 0.07
C THR A 100 -14.90 5.92 -0.94
N ILE A 101 -14.19 7.00 -0.60
CA ILE A 101 -13.02 7.48 -1.34
C ILE A 101 -11.80 7.42 -0.41
N ILE A 102 -10.72 6.79 -0.86
CA ILE A 102 -9.41 6.84 -0.21
C ILE A 102 -8.51 7.72 -1.04
N ALA A 103 -8.05 8.84 -0.48
CA ALA A 103 -7.07 9.72 -1.09
C ALA A 103 -5.70 9.52 -0.46
N LYS A 104 -4.67 9.42 -1.30
CA LYS A 104 -3.27 9.32 -0.89
C LYS A 104 -2.44 10.30 -1.69
N SER A 105 -1.99 11.36 -1.03
CA SER A 105 -1.16 12.41 -1.63
C SER A 105 0.31 12.15 -1.30
N PHE A 106 1.19 12.31 -2.28
CA PHE A 106 2.62 12.14 -2.19
C PHE A 106 3.32 13.47 -2.37
N PHE A 107 4.30 13.74 -1.54
CA PHE A 107 5.01 15.01 -1.54
C PHE A 107 6.42 14.86 -0.98
N TYR A 108 7.27 15.84 -1.26
CA TYR A 108 8.56 15.99 -0.60
C TYR A 108 8.57 17.28 0.22
N PRO A 109 9.25 17.30 1.39
CA PRO A 109 9.58 18.56 2.05
C PRO A 109 10.35 19.47 1.09
N ASN A 110 10.05 20.75 1.07
CA ASN A 110 10.79 21.71 0.23
C ASN A 110 12.12 22.06 0.92
N ILE A 111 13.18 21.43 0.48
CA ILE A 111 14.54 21.60 1.07
C ILE A 111 15.32 22.80 0.52
N ASP A 112 14.84 23.41 -0.57
CA ASP A 112 15.56 24.47 -1.27
C ASP A 112 14.99 25.87 -1.03
N SER A 113 13.92 26.02 -0.25
CA SER A 113 13.16 27.26 -0.13
C SER A 113 13.12 27.80 1.29
N LEU A 114 13.78 28.92 1.50
CA LEU A 114 13.55 29.80 2.66
C LEU A 114 12.20 30.56 2.53
N ARG A 115 11.62 30.61 1.32
CA ARG A 115 10.35 31.26 0.98
C ARG A 115 9.60 30.41 -0.03
N GLY A 116 8.52 29.77 0.38
CA GLY A 116 7.70 28.92 -0.48
C GLY A 116 6.89 27.89 0.29
N PRO A 117 6.14 27.01 -0.38
CA PRO A 117 5.39 25.96 0.26
C PRO A 117 6.33 25.03 1.04
N LYS A 118 5.94 24.62 2.25
CA LYS A 118 6.74 23.71 3.10
C LYS A 118 6.98 22.35 2.43
N SER A 119 6.15 21.98 1.46
CA SER A 119 6.24 20.73 0.71
C SER A 119 5.82 20.92 -0.73
N VAL A 120 6.35 20.08 -1.62
CA VAL A 120 6.00 20.01 -3.04
C VAL A 120 5.15 18.76 -3.26
N LEU A 121 3.87 18.94 -3.55
CA LEU A 121 2.95 17.87 -3.90
C LEU A 121 3.25 17.38 -5.32
N LEU A 122 3.32 16.07 -5.50
CA LEU A 122 3.58 15.44 -6.80
C LEU A 122 2.32 14.86 -7.39
N GLU A 123 1.63 14.03 -6.61
CA GLU A 123 0.44 13.32 -7.05
C GLU A 123 -0.54 13.10 -5.89
N THR A 124 -1.81 12.94 -6.24
CA THR A 124 -2.84 12.39 -5.36
C THR A 124 -3.52 11.23 -6.07
N ARG A 125 -3.46 10.05 -5.47
CA ARG A 125 -4.16 8.86 -5.96
C ARG A 125 -5.48 8.70 -5.25
N LEU A 126 -6.53 8.45 -6.01
CA LEU A 126 -7.86 8.14 -5.49
C LEU A 126 -8.18 6.67 -5.72
N LEU A 127 -8.71 6.02 -4.70
CA LEU A 127 -9.46 4.77 -4.81
C LEU A 127 -10.92 5.09 -4.46
N ILE A 128 -11.83 4.82 -5.39
CA ILE A 128 -13.26 5.10 -5.25
C ILE A 128 -14.00 3.76 -5.27
N ASN A 129 -14.70 3.46 -4.18
CA ASN A 129 -15.59 2.29 -4.10
C ASN A 129 -16.94 2.65 -4.67
N LYS A 130 -17.40 1.95 -5.71
CA LYS A 130 -18.74 2.10 -6.28
C LYS A 130 -19.34 0.74 -6.61
N GLY A 131 -20.48 0.44 -6.01
CA GLY A 131 -21.12 -0.86 -6.19
C GLY A 131 -20.27 -2.03 -5.69
N GLY A 132 -19.47 -1.84 -4.64
CA GLY A 132 -18.56 -2.84 -4.10
C GLY A 132 -17.30 -3.06 -4.97
N GLN A 133 -17.09 -2.24 -6.00
CA GLN A 133 -15.93 -2.29 -6.88
C GLN A 133 -15.05 -1.06 -6.67
N TRP A 134 -13.76 -1.29 -6.40
CA TRP A 134 -12.78 -0.22 -6.30
C TRP A 134 -12.29 0.20 -7.69
N ASN A 135 -12.17 1.51 -7.88
CA ASN A 135 -11.70 2.15 -9.10
C ASN A 135 -10.53 3.07 -8.73
N ALA A 136 -9.46 3.08 -9.55
CA ALA A 136 -8.23 3.82 -9.25
C ALA A 136 -7.98 4.93 -10.28
N ALA A 137 -7.59 6.10 -9.79
CA ALA A 137 -7.12 7.21 -10.61
C ALA A 137 -5.93 7.92 -9.96
N THR A 138 -5.09 8.52 -10.78
CA THR A 138 -3.96 9.35 -10.35
C THR A 138 -4.16 10.77 -10.85
N TYR A 139 -3.92 11.75 -9.99
CA TYR A 139 -3.95 13.18 -10.27
C TYR A 139 -2.57 13.75 -10.08
N GLN A 140 -2.02 14.41 -11.09
CA GLN A 140 -0.72 15.09 -11.02
C GLN A 140 -0.92 16.53 -10.60
N TRP A 141 -0.17 17.00 -9.60
CA TRP A 141 -0.15 18.39 -9.18
C TRP A 141 0.59 19.27 -10.19
N ASN A 142 0.03 20.44 -10.46
CA ASN A 142 0.67 21.47 -11.29
C ASN A 142 1.82 22.17 -10.51
N SER A 143 2.65 22.91 -11.22
CA SER A 143 3.78 23.64 -10.63
C SER A 143 3.36 24.78 -9.69
N ALA A 144 2.17 25.35 -9.91
CA ALA A 144 1.60 26.40 -9.04
C ALA A 144 1.10 25.83 -7.69
N GLN A 145 0.97 24.51 -7.58
CA GLN A 145 0.48 23.82 -6.37
C GLN A 145 -0.93 24.26 -5.96
N ASP A 146 -1.77 24.60 -6.92
CA ASP A 146 -3.14 25.06 -6.69
C ASP A 146 -4.19 24.10 -7.26
N GLU A 147 -3.78 23.17 -8.13
CA GLU A 147 -4.66 22.14 -8.68
C GLU A 147 -3.90 20.84 -9.01
N ALA A 148 -4.63 19.73 -9.02
CA ALA A 148 -4.15 18.46 -9.55
C ALA A 148 -5.10 17.94 -10.63
N VAL A 149 -4.55 17.53 -11.77
CA VAL A 149 -5.31 17.08 -12.94
C VAL A 149 -5.20 15.58 -13.15
N LEU A 150 -6.27 14.99 -13.67
CA LEU A 150 -6.34 13.55 -13.97
C LEU A 150 -5.23 13.18 -14.96
N LEU A 151 -4.45 12.17 -14.59
CA LEU A 151 -3.34 11.67 -15.40
C LEU A 151 -3.79 10.49 -16.26
N ALA A 152 -3.66 10.62 -17.57
CA ALA A 152 -3.99 9.55 -18.51
C ALA A 152 -2.91 8.45 -18.53
N ASP A 153 -1.64 8.85 -18.60
CA ASP A 153 -0.46 7.97 -18.65
C ASP A 153 0.50 8.29 -17.50
N SER A 154 1.59 7.54 -17.36
CA SER A 154 2.63 7.84 -16.38
C SER A 154 3.33 9.17 -16.70
N ALA A 155 3.77 9.87 -15.64
CA ALA A 155 4.57 11.08 -15.77
C ALA A 155 5.88 10.96 -15.00
N ILE A 156 6.90 11.73 -15.42
CA ILE A 156 8.21 11.77 -14.75
C ILE A 156 8.42 13.20 -14.23
N VAL A 157 8.73 13.32 -12.94
CA VAL A 157 8.96 14.61 -12.29
C VAL A 157 10.36 14.60 -11.64
N PRO A 158 11.25 15.54 -11.99
CA PRO A 158 12.52 15.68 -11.29
C PRO A 158 12.27 16.17 -9.87
N VAL A 159 12.87 15.51 -8.89
CA VAL A 159 12.71 15.84 -7.47
C VAL A 159 14.06 15.86 -6.75
N SER A 160 14.19 16.76 -5.78
CA SER A 160 15.27 16.79 -4.80
C SER A 160 14.71 16.44 -3.42
N PHE A 161 15.39 15.58 -2.67
CA PHE A 161 14.94 15.12 -1.36
C PHE A 161 16.13 14.83 -0.43
N LEU A 162 15.84 14.65 0.86
CA LEU A 162 16.81 14.11 1.81
C LEU A 162 16.54 12.61 1.98
N ASP A 163 17.59 11.80 1.83
CA ASP A 163 17.50 10.36 2.12
C ASP A 163 17.42 10.09 3.64
N GLY A 164 17.28 8.81 4.03
CA GLY A 164 17.19 8.40 5.43
C GLY A 164 18.41 8.77 6.29
N LYS A 165 19.51 9.22 5.68
CA LYS A 165 20.72 9.74 6.35
C LYS A 165 20.81 11.27 6.31
N GLY A 166 19.79 11.97 5.81
CA GLY A 166 19.77 13.41 5.65
C GLY A 166 20.64 13.94 4.50
N VAL A 167 21.10 13.08 3.59
CA VAL A 167 21.90 13.50 2.42
C VAL A 167 20.96 13.94 1.30
N LYS A 168 21.24 15.12 0.72
CA LYS A 168 20.49 15.62 -0.45
C LYS A 168 20.72 14.71 -1.66
N ARG A 169 19.63 14.24 -2.24
CA ARG A 169 19.60 13.39 -3.44
C ARG A 169 18.69 13.99 -4.49
N GLN A 170 18.86 13.52 -5.70
CA GLN A 170 17.98 13.84 -6.83
C GLN A 170 17.56 12.54 -7.51
N THR A 171 16.32 12.50 -8.00
CA THR A 171 15.81 11.41 -8.82
C THR A 171 14.73 11.92 -9.77
N HIS A 172 14.35 11.05 -10.70
CA HIS A 172 13.23 11.22 -11.58
C HIS A 172 12.05 10.39 -11.03
N TYR A 173 11.23 11.01 -10.17
CA TYR A 173 10.07 10.35 -9.58
C TYR A 173 9.07 9.98 -10.68
N ILE A 174 8.65 8.74 -10.71
CA ILE A 174 7.64 8.25 -11.66
C ILE A 174 6.27 8.28 -11.01
N ILE A 175 5.40 9.17 -11.50
CA ILE A 175 3.98 9.15 -11.17
C ILE A 175 3.36 8.01 -11.98
N PRO A 176 2.78 6.97 -11.35
CA PRO A 176 2.29 5.80 -12.05
C PRO A 176 1.00 6.08 -12.80
N SER A 177 0.86 5.43 -13.95
CA SER A 177 -0.39 5.39 -14.69
C SER A 177 -1.45 4.58 -13.93
N ARG A 178 -2.71 4.67 -14.39
CA ARG A 178 -3.79 3.82 -13.88
C ARG A 178 -3.49 2.32 -14.04
N LYS A 179 -2.84 1.90 -15.13
CA LYS A 179 -2.42 0.50 -15.36
C LYS A 179 -1.45 0.02 -14.27
N ASP A 180 -0.53 0.90 -13.85
CA ASP A 180 0.43 0.59 -12.79
C ASP A 180 -0.26 0.49 -11.42
N CYS A 181 -1.25 1.35 -11.15
CA CYS A 181 -2.08 1.23 -9.95
C CYS A 181 -2.76 -0.15 -9.89
N ILE A 182 -3.42 -0.55 -10.99
CA ILE A 182 -4.09 -1.84 -11.09
C ILE A 182 -3.10 -2.98 -10.91
N ALA A 183 -1.89 -2.91 -11.47
CA ALA A 183 -0.88 -3.97 -11.35
C ALA A 183 -0.54 -4.31 -9.89
N CYS A 184 -0.47 -3.30 -9.01
CA CYS A 184 -0.21 -3.49 -7.58
C CYS A 184 -1.48 -3.82 -6.78
N HIS A 185 -2.60 -3.15 -7.08
CA HIS A 185 -3.84 -3.24 -6.32
C HIS A 185 -4.72 -4.46 -6.69
N ARG A 186 -4.40 -5.16 -7.79
CA ARG A 186 -5.20 -6.29 -8.26
C ARG A 186 -4.97 -7.54 -7.41
N GLN A 187 -6.08 -8.10 -6.92
CA GLN A 187 -6.14 -9.45 -6.38
C GLN A 187 -7.21 -10.24 -7.14
N VAL A 188 -6.78 -11.30 -7.83
CA VAL A 188 -7.59 -12.06 -8.80
C VAL A 188 -8.14 -11.13 -9.89
N ASN A 189 -9.40 -10.74 -9.80
CA ASN A 189 -10.12 -9.89 -10.77
C ASN A 189 -10.66 -8.59 -10.17
N ARG A 190 -10.27 -8.23 -8.94
CA ARG A 190 -10.73 -7.02 -8.23
C ARG A 190 -9.55 -6.14 -7.84
N ILE A 191 -9.79 -4.85 -7.76
CA ILE A 191 -8.88 -3.87 -7.15
C ILE A 191 -9.17 -3.81 -5.65
N LEU A 192 -8.15 -3.79 -4.81
CA LEU A 192 -8.29 -3.66 -3.36
C LEU A 192 -7.34 -2.57 -2.82
N PRO A 193 -7.74 -1.84 -1.78
CA PRO A 193 -6.83 -0.93 -1.07
C PRO A 193 -5.61 -1.68 -0.49
N ILE A 194 -4.44 -1.06 -0.57
CA ILE A 194 -3.21 -1.53 0.06
C ILE A 194 -2.91 -0.62 1.24
N GLY A 195 -2.61 -1.20 2.39
CA GLY A 195 -2.17 -0.47 3.58
C GLY A 195 -3.19 -0.37 4.69
N PRO A 196 -4.48 0.00 4.50
CA PRO A 196 -5.40 0.22 5.61
C PRO A 196 -5.97 -1.09 6.19
N LYS A 197 -5.13 -2.10 6.37
CA LYS A 197 -5.44 -3.28 7.17
C LYS A 197 -5.52 -2.89 8.63
N ILE A 198 -6.44 -3.49 9.39
CA ILE A 198 -6.66 -3.16 10.81
C ILE A 198 -5.37 -3.28 11.62
N ARG A 199 -4.54 -4.31 11.38
CA ARG A 199 -3.24 -4.47 12.04
C ARG A 199 -2.28 -3.31 11.78
N ASN A 200 -2.35 -2.67 10.61
CA ASN A 200 -1.49 -1.55 10.22
C ASN A 200 -2.07 -0.18 10.63
N LEU A 201 -3.39 -0.12 10.84
CA LEU A 201 -4.08 1.02 11.45
C LEU A 201 -3.97 1.03 12.98
N ASN A 202 -3.63 -0.13 13.59
CA ASN A 202 -3.50 -0.30 15.04
C ASN A 202 -2.18 0.29 15.54
N ARG A 203 -2.13 1.59 15.66
CA ARG A 203 -0.95 2.35 16.10
C ARG A 203 -1.33 3.49 17.04
N VAL A 204 -0.34 3.98 17.74
CA VAL A 204 -0.43 5.21 18.52
C VAL A 204 -0.25 6.42 17.60
N LEU A 205 -1.10 7.41 17.72
CA LEU A 205 -0.95 8.74 17.12
C LEU A 205 -0.40 9.69 18.18
N TYR A 206 0.68 10.35 17.83
CA TYR A 206 1.27 11.41 18.64
C TYR A 206 0.77 12.75 18.10
N ARG A 207 0.05 13.50 18.91
CA ARG A 207 -0.43 14.85 18.61
C ARG A 207 0.20 15.82 19.59
N ALA A 208 0.21 17.12 19.28
CA ALA A 208 0.94 18.12 20.05
C ALA A 208 0.72 18.04 21.58
N ASN A 209 -0.49 17.67 22.04
CA ASN A 209 -0.85 17.62 23.45
C ASN A 209 -1.48 16.30 23.88
N ASP A 210 -1.48 15.26 23.01
CA ASP A 210 -2.17 14.02 23.32
C ASP A 210 -1.58 12.81 22.58
N THR A 211 -1.79 11.65 23.18
CA THR A 211 -1.39 10.35 22.66
C THR A 211 -2.61 9.44 22.63
N ILE A 212 -3.10 9.09 21.44
CA ILE A 212 -4.31 8.31 21.28
C ILE A 212 -4.08 7.07 20.42
N GLN A 213 -4.70 5.95 20.77
CA GLN A 213 -4.77 4.78 19.90
C GLN A 213 -5.66 5.07 18.68
N GLN A 214 -5.11 4.94 17.47
CA GLN A 214 -5.83 5.33 16.25
C GLN A 214 -7.14 4.57 16.07
N LEU A 215 -7.18 3.27 16.37
CA LEU A 215 -8.42 2.51 16.24
C LEU A 215 -9.51 3.02 17.21
N ASP A 216 -9.13 3.42 18.41
CA ASP A 216 -10.08 3.97 19.39
C ASP A 216 -10.53 5.36 18.98
N TYR A 217 -9.63 6.17 18.43
CA TYR A 217 -9.97 7.46 17.83
C TYR A 217 -11.00 7.30 16.69
N LEU A 218 -10.77 6.36 15.74
CA LEU A 218 -11.67 6.11 14.62
C LEU A 218 -13.04 5.58 15.10
N LYS A 219 -13.09 4.78 16.18
CA LYS A 219 -14.34 4.36 16.81
C LYS A 219 -15.08 5.54 17.46
N HIS A 220 -14.34 6.38 18.20
CA HIS A 220 -14.91 7.55 18.87
C HIS A 220 -15.56 8.51 17.85
N LEU A 221 -14.93 8.69 16.68
CA LEU A 221 -15.51 9.44 15.57
C LEU A 221 -16.73 8.74 14.92
N GLY A 222 -17.07 7.54 15.33
CA GLY A 222 -18.20 6.79 14.79
C GLY A 222 -17.99 6.25 13.38
N ILE A 223 -16.76 6.27 12.84
CA ILE A 223 -16.46 5.85 11.47
C ILE A 223 -15.93 4.42 11.36
N LEU A 224 -15.57 3.80 12.49
CA LEU A 224 -15.09 2.42 12.54
C LEU A 224 -15.93 1.59 13.51
N ALA A 225 -16.50 0.50 13.00
CA ALA A 225 -17.11 -0.55 13.78
C ALA A 225 -16.19 -1.76 13.78
N ILE A 226 -15.85 -2.26 14.97
CA ILE A 226 -14.98 -3.42 15.10
C ILE A 226 -15.64 -4.45 16.01
N SER A 227 -15.66 -5.72 15.59
CA SER A 227 -16.11 -6.83 16.43
C SER A 227 -15.23 -6.96 17.69
N PRO A 228 -15.80 -7.10 18.89
CA PRO A 228 -15.04 -7.21 20.14
C PRO A 228 -14.31 -8.53 20.32
N LEU A 229 -14.58 -9.55 19.51
CA LEU A 229 -14.33 -10.97 19.81
C LEU A 229 -12.91 -11.47 19.53
N ARG A 230 -11.96 -10.64 19.06
CA ARG A 230 -10.57 -11.10 18.82
C ARG A 230 -9.54 -10.12 19.34
N LYS A 231 -8.48 -10.67 20.00
CA LYS A 231 -7.24 -9.94 20.26
C LYS A 231 -6.66 -9.51 18.90
N ARG A 232 -6.46 -8.22 18.73
CA ARG A 232 -5.95 -7.67 17.47
C ARG A 232 -4.44 -7.73 17.45
N SER A 233 -3.89 -8.21 16.34
CA SER A 233 -2.47 -8.13 16.10
C SER A 233 -2.07 -6.69 15.75
N LEU A 234 -0.82 -6.37 16.02
CA LEU A 234 -0.16 -5.12 15.67
C LEU A 234 0.86 -5.41 14.59
N LEU A 235 0.78 -4.71 13.46
CA LEU A 235 1.90 -4.65 12.54
C LEU A 235 2.93 -3.67 13.12
N PRO A 236 4.15 -4.10 13.47
CA PRO A 236 5.14 -3.17 13.98
C PRO A 236 5.59 -2.18 12.89
N SER A 237 6.08 -1.01 13.28
CA SER A 237 6.87 -0.22 12.35
C SER A 237 8.15 -0.97 12.01
N TYR A 238 8.48 -1.09 10.71
CA TYR A 238 9.76 -1.67 10.32
C TYR A 238 10.95 -0.78 10.72
N GLU A 239 10.71 0.47 11.07
CA GLU A 239 11.69 1.44 11.55
C GLU A 239 11.90 1.38 13.08
N ASP A 240 11.01 0.71 13.82
CA ASP A 240 11.09 0.60 15.29
C ASP A 240 12.16 -0.40 15.71
N HIS A 241 13.34 0.07 16.03
CA HIS A 241 14.46 -0.75 16.47
C HIS A 241 14.25 -1.51 17.81
N ASN A 242 13.21 -1.21 18.57
CA ASN A 242 12.83 -2.00 19.74
C ASN A 242 12.14 -3.32 19.37
N GLN A 243 11.74 -3.49 18.11
CA GLN A 243 11.18 -4.75 17.61
C GLN A 243 12.29 -5.65 17.08
N SER A 244 12.07 -6.99 17.14
CA SER A 244 13.03 -7.94 16.57
C SER A 244 13.21 -7.73 15.05
N VAL A 245 14.39 -8.07 14.54
CA VAL A 245 14.71 -7.99 13.11
C VAL A 245 13.69 -8.75 12.27
N GLU A 246 13.27 -9.95 12.70
CA GLU A 246 12.23 -10.74 12.04
C GLU A 246 10.90 -9.97 11.92
N ARG A 247 10.39 -9.44 13.04
CA ARG A 247 9.10 -8.72 13.04
C ARG A 247 9.16 -7.48 12.14
N ARG A 248 10.26 -6.73 12.18
CA ARG A 248 10.50 -5.56 11.32
C ARG A 248 10.58 -5.95 9.85
N ALA A 249 11.36 -6.97 9.52
CA ALA A 249 11.51 -7.46 8.15
C ALA A 249 10.18 -7.99 7.58
N ARG A 250 9.41 -8.76 8.38
CA ARG A 250 8.09 -9.25 7.98
C ARG A 250 7.09 -8.12 7.80
N ALA A 251 7.15 -7.06 8.63
CA ALA A 251 6.33 -5.85 8.44
C ALA A 251 6.74 -5.07 7.18
N TYR A 252 8.03 -4.97 6.89
CA TYR A 252 8.52 -4.39 5.64
C TYR A 252 8.03 -5.17 4.41
N MET A 253 8.13 -6.51 4.44
CA MET A 253 7.64 -7.38 3.37
C MET A 253 6.12 -7.26 3.19
N GLU A 254 5.35 -7.17 4.28
CA GLU A 254 3.90 -6.98 4.23
C GLU A 254 3.51 -5.76 3.40
N VAL A 255 4.15 -4.61 3.64
CA VAL A 255 3.74 -3.36 3.00
C VAL A 255 4.37 -3.13 1.64
N ASN A 256 5.57 -3.69 1.37
CA ASN A 256 6.30 -3.46 0.12
C ASN A 256 6.19 -4.61 -0.89
N CYS A 257 5.85 -5.82 -0.48
CA CYS A 257 5.94 -7.01 -1.31
C CYS A 257 4.65 -7.83 -1.35
N ALA A 258 3.97 -7.99 -0.18
CA ALA A 258 2.88 -8.94 -0.03
C ALA A 258 1.64 -8.62 -0.90
N HIS A 259 1.44 -7.36 -1.31
CA HIS A 259 0.33 -7.01 -2.18
C HIS A 259 0.39 -7.71 -3.56
N CYS A 260 1.61 -8.02 -4.05
CA CYS A 260 1.83 -8.83 -5.25
C CYS A 260 2.16 -10.28 -4.92
N HIS A 261 3.02 -10.51 -3.89
CA HIS A 261 3.51 -11.83 -3.49
C HIS A 261 2.62 -12.44 -2.41
N ASN A 262 1.49 -12.96 -2.82
CA ASN A 262 0.54 -13.74 -2.04
C ASN A 262 -0.25 -14.66 -2.99
N PRO A 263 -0.98 -15.68 -2.51
CA PRO A 263 -1.72 -16.61 -3.38
C PRO A 263 -2.76 -15.96 -4.30
N MET A 264 -3.27 -14.77 -3.96
CA MET A 264 -4.26 -14.03 -4.75
C MET A 264 -3.66 -12.88 -5.56
N GLY A 265 -2.39 -12.55 -5.33
CA GLY A 265 -1.68 -11.42 -5.93
C GLY A 265 -1.20 -11.68 -7.36
N THR A 266 -0.67 -10.65 -8.01
CA THR A 266 -0.19 -10.70 -9.39
C THR A 266 1.07 -11.55 -9.56
N ALA A 267 1.87 -11.70 -8.51
CA ALA A 267 3.11 -12.49 -8.50
C ALA A 267 2.95 -13.89 -7.86
N TYR A 268 1.73 -14.46 -7.81
CA TYR A 268 1.43 -15.75 -7.18
C TYR A 268 2.29 -16.90 -7.72
N MET A 269 2.64 -16.88 -9.02
CA MET A 269 3.50 -17.91 -9.64
C MET A 269 4.90 -17.96 -9.04
N THR A 270 5.31 -16.95 -8.30
CA THR A 270 6.60 -16.97 -7.59
C THR A 270 6.61 -17.90 -6.39
N MET A 271 5.44 -18.40 -5.97
CA MET A 271 5.28 -19.21 -4.77
C MET A 271 5.86 -18.55 -3.51
N LEU A 272 5.82 -17.20 -3.48
CA LEU A 272 6.13 -16.41 -2.30
C LEU A 272 4.82 -15.91 -1.68
N ASP A 273 4.62 -16.17 -0.40
CA ASP A 273 3.59 -15.55 0.41
C ASP A 273 4.24 -14.68 1.48
N LEU A 274 4.35 -13.39 1.17
CA LEU A 274 5.06 -12.42 2.02
C LEU A 274 4.14 -11.66 2.98
N ARG A 275 2.90 -12.14 3.16
CA ARG A 275 1.97 -11.59 4.15
C ARG A 275 2.51 -11.79 5.57
N PHE A 276 2.26 -10.82 6.43
CA PHE A 276 2.77 -10.83 7.81
C PHE A 276 2.26 -12.02 8.62
N GLU A 277 1.02 -12.45 8.38
CA GLU A 277 0.38 -13.58 9.06
C GLU A 277 0.87 -14.96 8.60
N SER A 278 1.51 -15.06 7.42
CA SER A 278 1.93 -16.37 6.89
C SER A 278 3.09 -16.94 7.69
N PRO A 279 3.01 -18.20 8.18
CA PRO A 279 4.11 -18.82 8.90
C PRO A 279 5.33 -19.00 7.99
N LEU A 280 6.54 -18.90 8.55
CA LEU A 280 7.80 -18.87 7.79
C LEU A 280 7.96 -20.04 6.80
N ASN A 281 7.58 -21.24 7.21
CA ASN A 281 7.65 -22.45 6.39
C ASN A 281 6.70 -22.43 5.17
N GLU A 282 5.69 -21.56 5.16
CA GLU A 282 4.74 -21.40 4.04
C GLU A 282 5.07 -20.21 3.15
N THR A 283 5.99 -19.33 3.57
CA THR A 283 6.30 -18.09 2.84
C THR A 283 7.10 -18.29 1.56
N GLY A 284 7.82 -19.41 1.43
CA GLY A 284 8.82 -19.64 0.37
C GLY A 284 10.11 -18.81 0.54
N ILE A 285 10.26 -18.05 1.63
CA ILE A 285 11.44 -17.21 1.90
C ILE A 285 12.69 -18.07 1.97
N LEU A 286 12.67 -19.17 2.73
CA LEU A 286 13.83 -20.06 2.94
C LEU A 286 14.45 -20.55 1.62
N LEU A 287 13.61 -20.82 0.61
CA LEU A 287 14.05 -21.33 -0.69
C LEU A 287 14.51 -20.22 -1.65
N LYS A 288 14.20 -18.93 -1.36
CA LYS A 288 14.37 -17.84 -2.31
C LYS A 288 15.18 -16.68 -1.78
N GLN A 289 15.91 -16.85 -0.68
CA GLN A 289 16.70 -15.81 -0.02
C GLN A 289 17.59 -15.02 -0.99
N ALA A 290 18.40 -15.73 -1.80
CA ALA A 290 19.30 -15.09 -2.76
C ALA A 290 18.55 -14.30 -3.84
N LYS A 291 17.38 -14.80 -4.30
CA LYS A 291 16.55 -14.08 -5.30
C LYS A 291 15.89 -12.86 -4.71
N ILE A 292 15.41 -12.91 -3.46
CA ILE A 292 14.80 -11.78 -2.77
C ILE A 292 15.82 -10.64 -2.69
N ILE A 293 16.99 -10.91 -2.06
CA ILE A 293 17.97 -9.85 -1.84
C ILE A 293 18.62 -9.38 -3.15
N GLY A 294 18.87 -10.28 -4.09
CA GLY A 294 19.45 -9.94 -5.40
C GLY A 294 18.57 -8.96 -6.17
N ARG A 295 17.25 -9.20 -6.21
CA ARG A 295 16.31 -8.33 -6.90
C ARG A 295 16.05 -7.00 -6.19
N MET A 296 16.13 -6.95 -4.87
CA MET A 296 16.04 -5.71 -4.11
C MET A 296 17.28 -4.82 -4.24
N SER A 297 18.43 -5.40 -4.60
CA SER A 297 19.73 -4.71 -4.62
C SER A 297 20.15 -4.20 -6.00
N VAL A 298 19.30 -4.31 -7.02
CA VAL A 298 19.59 -3.86 -8.39
C VAL A 298 18.48 -2.93 -8.89
N LEU A 299 18.81 -2.04 -9.82
CA LEU A 299 17.82 -1.24 -10.57
C LEU A 299 17.56 -1.88 -11.94
N GLY A 300 16.55 -1.40 -12.65
CA GLY A 300 16.17 -1.87 -13.98
C GLY A 300 15.12 -3.01 -13.93
N GLU A 301 15.08 -3.82 -14.99
CA GLU A 301 14.03 -4.83 -15.19
C GLU A 301 13.93 -5.89 -14.08
N MET A 302 15.07 -6.19 -13.46
CA MET A 302 15.14 -7.16 -12.37
C MET A 302 14.78 -6.58 -11.01
N HIS A 303 14.60 -5.27 -10.91
CA HIS A 303 14.32 -4.59 -9.65
C HIS A 303 13.02 -5.06 -8.98
N MET A 304 13.02 -5.14 -7.65
CA MET A 304 11.83 -5.30 -6.82
C MET A 304 11.81 -4.27 -5.69
N PRO A 305 10.67 -3.58 -5.51
CA PRO A 305 9.40 -3.63 -6.26
C PRO A 305 9.53 -3.10 -7.69
N GLN A 306 8.86 -3.74 -8.66
CA GLN A 306 8.91 -3.33 -10.09
C GLN A 306 8.24 -1.98 -10.38
N LYS A 307 7.39 -1.51 -9.50
CA LYS A 307 6.58 -0.31 -9.68
C LYS A 307 6.65 0.58 -8.45
N GLY A 308 6.60 1.90 -8.68
CA GLY A 308 6.50 2.87 -7.61
C GLY A 308 7.83 3.24 -6.91
N THR A 309 8.98 2.76 -7.44
CA THR A 309 10.31 3.13 -6.97
C THR A 309 11.27 3.29 -8.13
N THR A 310 12.14 4.30 -8.05
CA THR A 310 13.21 4.60 -9.01
C THR A 310 14.61 4.49 -8.40
N ILE A 311 14.67 4.37 -7.07
CA ILE A 311 15.90 4.24 -6.31
C ILE A 311 15.83 3.05 -5.35
N LEU A 312 16.99 2.57 -4.92
CA LEU A 312 17.09 1.49 -3.95
C LEU A 312 16.78 2.01 -2.53
N HIS A 313 15.98 1.27 -1.78
CA HIS A 313 15.74 1.52 -0.36
C HIS A 313 16.85 0.88 0.47
N ALA A 314 17.92 1.63 0.73
CA ALA A 314 19.12 1.11 1.40
C ALA A 314 18.83 0.50 2.78
N GLU A 315 17.98 1.16 3.57
CA GLU A 315 17.57 0.72 4.90
C GLU A 315 16.74 -0.56 4.84
N GLY A 316 15.81 -0.64 3.87
CA GLY A 316 15.02 -1.85 3.63
C GLY A 316 15.87 -3.04 3.18
N ILE A 317 16.84 -2.81 2.29
CA ILE A 317 17.79 -3.84 1.85
C ILE A 317 18.60 -4.36 3.03
N THR A 318 19.13 -3.48 3.88
CA THR A 318 19.89 -3.87 5.08
C THR A 318 19.03 -4.70 6.01
N LEU A 319 17.81 -4.23 6.34
CA LEU A 319 16.88 -4.97 7.21
C LEU A 319 16.58 -6.38 6.68
N ILE A 320 16.33 -6.51 5.38
CA ILE A 320 16.04 -7.83 4.79
C ILE A 320 17.29 -8.72 4.78
N LYS A 321 18.49 -8.18 4.51
CA LYS A 321 19.75 -8.94 4.63
C LYS A 321 19.96 -9.48 6.03
N ASP A 322 19.79 -8.64 7.06
CA ASP A 322 19.93 -9.03 8.47
C ASP A 322 18.96 -10.15 8.84
N TYR A 323 17.70 -10.01 8.41
CA TYR A 323 16.69 -11.05 8.62
C TYR A 323 17.07 -12.38 7.93
N LEU A 324 17.42 -12.34 6.63
CA LEU A 324 17.79 -13.56 5.91
C LEU A 324 19.03 -14.24 6.48
N ASN A 325 19.98 -13.48 7.01
CA ASN A 325 21.16 -14.02 7.70
C ASN A 325 20.80 -14.68 9.03
N SER A 326 19.79 -14.18 9.74
CA SER A 326 19.32 -14.79 11.00
C SER A 326 18.55 -16.12 10.80
N LEU A 327 18.23 -16.49 9.56
CA LEU A 327 17.55 -17.74 9.20
C LEU A 327 18.53 -18.87 8.83
N LYS A 328 19.81 -18.60 8.80
CA LYS A 328 20.87 -19.61 8.56
C LYS A 328 21.27 -20.30 9.84
#